data_8eff776d39295629068f79f8edf5df99
#
_entry.id   8eff776d39295629068f79f8edf5df99
#
_cell.length_a   1.000
_cell.length_b   1.000
_cell.length_c   1.000
_cell.angle_alpha   90.00
_cell.angle_beta   90.00
_cell.angle_gamma   90.00
#
_symmetry.space_group_name_H-M   'P 1'
#
loop_
_entity.id
_entity.type
_entity.pdbx_description
1 polymer ?
#
loop_
_entity_poly.entity_id
_entity_poly.type
_entity_poly.pdbx_seq_one_letter_code
_entity_poly.pdbx_strand_id
1 'polypeptide(L)'
;SWVYAEVAAVALMSVAGGTDIVGCFMGGNPNLPVYSEELQCKSLGMDILAYNPEGKSVVCEKGELVCATPFPSTPIYFWNDKAAEKYHQAYFEQFPGVWTHGDFIEITERGGVIVFGRSDTVLNPAGVRIGTSEIYRPVEEMPEIMDSLVIAQPWESDVRIVLFVVLRDGLQLDAELVAKIKAAIRRDNTPRHVPSLILAIPEVPRTISGKKVEKAALQTIKHEVVENTAALANPESLDYFSKLSEELSH
;
A
#
# COMPACT_ATOMS: atom_id res chain seq x y z
N SER A 1 10.90 8.26 -19.23
CA SER A 1 9.93 7.23 -18.98
C SER A 1 9.08 6.95 -20.21
N TRP A 2 8.36 5.85 -20.23
CA TRP A 2 7.56 5.35 -21.35
C TRP A 2 6.57 6.40 -21.92
N VAL A 3 5.85 7.14 -21.08
CA VAL A 3 4.88 8.15 -21.54
C VAL A 3 5.54 9.21 -22.43
N TYR A 4 6.70 9.71 -22.04
CA TYR A 4 7.40 10.74 -22.82
C TYR A 4 8.03 10.20 -24.11
N ALA A 5 8.36 8.90 -24.15
CA ALA A 5 8.91 8.27 -25.32
C ALA A 5 7.81 7.87 -26.33
N GLU A 6 6.69 7.32 -25.83
CA GLU A 6 5.71 6.61 -26.66
C GLU A 6 4.38 7.37 -26.84
N VAL A 7 4.09 8.34 -25.97
CA VAL A 7 2.79 9.05 -26.03
C VAL A 7 2.97 10.49 -26.47
N ALA A 8 3.46 11.36 -25.60
CA ALA A 8 3.71 12.78 -25.90
C ALA A 8 4.49 13.47 -24.79
N ALA A 9 5.04 14.67 -25.10
CA ALA A 9 5.58 15.59 -24.09
C ALA A 9 4.41 16.31 -23.38
N VAL A 10 3.85 15.68 -22.38
CA VAL A 10 2.71 16.18 -21.59
C VAL A 10 3.12 16.42 -20.13
N ALA A 11 2.36 17.22 -19.40
CA ALA A 11 2.50 17.32 -17.96
C ALA A 11 1.90 16.07 -17.31
N LEU A 12 2.76 15.09 -17.02
CA LEU A 12 2.35 13.86 -16.34
C LEU A 12 2.24 14.14 -14.84
N MET A 13 1.01 14.11 -14.32
CA MET A 13 0.72 14.40 -12.93
C MET A 13 0.23 13.12 -12.23
N SER A 14 0.96 12.66 -11.22
CA SER A 14 0.46 11.64 -10.30
C SER A 14 -0.52 12.24 -9.31
N VAL A 15 -1.56 11.47 -8.96
CA VAL A 15 -2.57 11.87 -7.98
C VAL A 15 -2.82 10.73 -7.00
N ALA A 16 -3.15 11.08 -5.75
CA ALA A 16 -3.64 10.12 -4.76
C ALA A 16 -4.79 10.70 -3.96
N GLY A 17 -5.76 9.86 -3.66
CA GLY A 17 -6.98 10.22 -2.93
C GLY A 17 -7.89 9.02 -2.76
N GLY A 18 -9.17 9.24 -2.45
CA GLY A 18 -10.13 8.19 -2.18
C GLY A 18 -11.31 8.19 -3.14
N THR A 19 -11.77 6.98 -3.47
CA THR A 19 -13.05 6.81 -4.19
C THR A 19 -14.22 7.34 -3.37
N ASP A 20 -14.15 7.18 -2.07
CA ASP A 20 -15.13 7.60 -1.07
C ASP A 20 -15.29 9.12 -0.97
N ILE A 21 -14.21 9.87 -1.18
CA ILE A 21 -14.21 11.34 -1.18
C ILE A 21 -14.42 11.95 -2.58
N VAL A 22 -14.49 11.13 -3.63
CA VAL A 22 -14.60 11.57 -5.03
C VAL A 22 -13.59 12.68 -5.37
N GLY A 23 -12.36 12.53 -4.85
CA GLY A 23 -11.34 13.57 -4.96
C GLY A 23 -9.94 13.07 -4.63
N CYS A 24 -8.99 14.00 -4.71
CA CYS A 24 -7.58 13.74 -4.44
C CYS A 24 -7.09 14.59 -3.28
N PHE A 25 -6.33 13.98 -2.37
CA PHE A 25 -5.64 14.69 -1.29
C PHE A 25 -4.34 15.34 -1.78
N MET A 26 -3.70 14.73 -2.75
CA MET A 26 -2.49 15.26 -3.38
C MET A 26 -2.53 15.05 -4.88
N GLY A 27 -1.81 15.89 -5.61
CA GLY A 27 -1.82 15.87 -7.06
C GLY A 27 -0.69 16.66 -7.69
N GLY A 28 -0.86 16.93 -8.98
CA GLY A 28 0.09 17.70 -9.75
C GLY A 28 -0.16 19.20 -9.69
N ASN A 29 0.91 19.95 -9.94
CA ASN A 29 0.88 21.41 -10.09
C ASN A 29 1.83 21.81 -11.24
N PRO A 30 1.34 22.45 -12.32
CA PRO A 30 2.16 22.80 -13.46
C PRO A 30 3.26 23.83 -13.16
N ASN A 31 3.16 24.51 -12.02
CA ASN A 31 4.15 25.53 -11.61
C ASN A 31 5.27 24.94 -10.74
N LEU A 32 5.19 23.66 -10.38
CA LEU A 32 6.19 22.98 -9.55
C LEU A 32 6.97 21.93 -10.36
N PRO A 33 8.24 21.69 -10.04
CA PRO A 33 8.99 20.58 -10.63
C PRO A 33 8.42 19.23 -10.19
N VAL A 34 8.60 18.22 -11.04
CA VAL A 34 8.29 16.83 -10.73
C VAL A 34 9.56 16.16 -10.21
N TYR A 35 9.52 15.68 -8.98
CA TYR A 35 10.58 14.85 -8.41
C TYR A 35 10.21 13.37 -8.52
N SER A 36 11.23 12.53 -8.70
CA SER A 36 11.02 11.08 -8.66
C SER A 36 10.48 10.66 -7.30
N GLU A 37 9.49 9.76 -7.31
CA GLU A 37 8.88 9.15 -6.12
C GLU A 37 7.99 10.07 -5.28
N GLU A 38 7.86 11.34 -5.62
CA GLU A 38 7.00 12.29 -4.92
C GLU A 38 5.76 12.66 -5.77
N LEU A 39 4.59 12.75 -5.13
CA LEU A 39 3.49 13.56 -5.64
C LEU A 39 3.82 15.03 -5.36
N GLN A 40 3.57 15.90 -6.35
CA GLN A 40 4.13 17.26 -6.34
C GLN A 40 3.69 18.12 -5.16
N CYS A 41 2.42 18.03 -4.74
CA CYS A 41 1.89 18.85 -3.65
C CYS A 41 0.53 18.36 -3.13
N LYS A 42 0.10 18.94 -2.03
CA LYS A 42 -1.27 18.86 -1.52
C LYS A 42 -2.25 19.46 -2.52
N SER A 43 -3.43 18.87 -2.67
CA SER A 43 -4.51 19.45 -3.48
C SER A 43 -5.08 20.70 -2.82
N LEU A 44 -5.53 21.65 -3.62
CA LEU A 44 -6.15 22.87 -3.12
C LEU A 44 -7.40 22.56 -2.27
N GLY A 45 -7.47 23.18 -1.10
CA GLY A 45 -8.56 22.95 -0.14
C GLY A 45 -8.45 21.68 0.70
N MET A 46 -7.38 20.93 0.53
CA MET A 46 -7.08 19.72 1.33
C MET A 46 -5.91 20.00 2.28
N ASP A 47 -6.21 20.17 3.56
CA ASP A 47 -5.21 20.39 4.60
C ASP A 47 -4.65 19.04 5.08
N ILE A 48 -3.89 18.37 4.22
CA ILE A 48 -3.30 17.09 4.56
C ILE A 48 -2.02 17.26 5.39
N LEU A 49 -1.88 16.38 6.38
CA LEU A 49 -0.73 16.28 7.26
C LEU A 49 -0.34 14.80 7.41
N ALA A 50 0.91 14.56 7.76
CA ALA A 50 1.36 13.26 8.25
C ALA A 50 1.34 13.30 9.77
N TYR A 51 0.55 12.43 10.42
CA TYR A 51 0.50 12.34 11.89
C TYR A 51 1.31 11.16 12.39
N ASN A 52 2.13 11.41 13.40
CA ASN A 52 2.75 10.33 14.16
C ASN A 52 1.72 9.64 15.09
N PRO A 53 2.07 8.54 15.78
CA PRO A 53 1.14 7.84 16.67
C PRO A 53 0.54 8.71 17.80
N GLU A 54 1.25 9.78 18.20
CA GLU A 54 0.81 10.73 19.22
C GLU A 54 -0.12 11.82 18.66
N GLY A 55 -0.50 11.75 17.39
CA GLY A 55 -1.39 12.73 16.72
C GLY A 55 -0.73 14.08 16.44
N LYS A 56 0.61 14.13 16.35
CA LYS A 56 1.35 15.33 16.01
C LYS A 56 1.76 15.31 14.54
N SER A 57 1.63 16.46 13.89
CA SER A 57 2.11 16.64 12.52
C SER A 57 3.62 16.55 12.45
N VAL A 58 4.12 15.77 11.47
CA VAL A 58 5.54 15.56 11.20
C VAL A 58 5.87 15.85 9.73
N VAL A 59 7.12 16.22 9.46
CA VAL A 59 7.69 16.48 8.13
C VAL A 59 8.99 15.70 8.02
N CYS A 60 9.29 15.13 6.86
CA CYS A 60 10.42 14.23 6.64
C CYS A 60 10.43 13.02 7.58
N GLU A 61 9.26 12.63 8.01
CA GLU A 61 9.00 11.47 8.84
C GLU A 61 7.70 10.81 8.38
N LYS A 62 7.68 9.49 8.41
CA LYS A 62 6.50 8.70 8.02
C LYS A 62 5.39 8.82 9.05
N GLY A 63 4.17 9.02 8.57
CA GLY A 63 2.99 9.14 9.42
C GLY A 63 1.70 8.76 8.70
N GLU A 64 0.62 8.78 9.46
CA GLU A 64 -0.74 8.56 8.96
C GLU A 64 -1.22 9.77 8.17
N LEU A 65 -1.79 9.55 6.97
CA LEU A 65 -2.44 10.60 6.19
C LEU A 65 -3.72 11.06 6.91
N VAL A 66 -3.72 12.31 7.32
CA VAL A 66 -4.91 12.96 7.86
C VAL A 66 -5.27 14.21 7.05
N CYS A 67 -6.56 14.59 7.05
CA CYS A 67 -7.00 15.89 6.60
C CYS A 67 -7.50 16.68 7.82
N ALA A 68 -6.76 17.70 8.21
CA ALA A 68 -6.97 18.40 9.49
C ALA A 68 -8.15 19.38 9.46
N THR A 69 -8.59 19.79 8.28
CA THR A 69 -9.75 20.66 8.10
C THR A 69 -10.87 19.96 7.35
N PRO A 70 -12.14 20.27 7.63
CA PRO A 70 -13.27 19.78 6.85
C PRO A 70 -13.13 20.15 5.37
N PHE A 71 -13.51 19.23 4.49
CA PHE A 71 -13.51 19.43 3.05
C PHE A 71 -14.87 19.06 2.44
N PRO A 72 -15.27 19.67 1.30
CA PRO A 72 -16.66 19.60 0.82
C PRO A 72 -17.07 18.23 0.28
N SER A 73 -16.14 17.38 -0.11
CA SER A 73 -16.43 16.05 -0.68
C SER A 73 -16.39 14.91 0.35
N THR A 74 -16.47 15.25 1.64
CA THR A 74 -16.61 14.25 2.71
C THR A 74 -17.90 13.47 2.52
N PRO A 75 -17.90 12.12 2.58
CA PRO A 75 -19.12 11.32 2.58
C PRO A 75 -20.08 11.75 3.69
N ILE A 76 -21.37 11.81 3.38
CA ILE A 76 -22.38 12.27 4.35
C ILE A 76 -22.71 11.17 5.36
N TYR A 77 -22.75 9.91 4.92
CA TYR A 77 -23.01 8.72 5.74
C TYR A 77 -22.65 7.44 4.96
N PHE A 78 -22.60 6.32 5.65
CA PHE A 78 -22.51 5.00 5.02
C PHE A 78 -23.90 4.35 4.90
N TRP A 79 -24.09 3.61 3.82
CA TRP A 79 -25.32 2.83 3.64
C TRP A 79 -25.50 1.81 4.79
N ASN A 80 -26.72 1.74 5.34
CA ASN A 80 -27.04 0.88 6.48
C ASN A 80 -26.22 1.14 7.78
N ASP A 81 -25.74 2.35 7.98
CA ASP A 81 -25.03 2.79 9.18
C ASP A 81 -25.83 3.89 9.93
N LYS A 82 -26.97 3.50 10.53
CA LYS A 82 -27.92 4.43 11.13
C LYS A 82 -27.37 5.26 12.29
N ALA A 83 -26.43 4.67 13.05
CA ALA A 83 -25.78 5.34 14.18
C ALA A 83 -24.46 6.03 13.79
N ALA A 84 -24.06 5.97 12.52
CA ALA A 84 -22.79 6.45 12.01
C ALA A 84 -21.56 5.80 12.69
N GLU A 85 -21.72 4.59 13.26
CA GLU A 85 -20.65 3.88 13.97
C GLU A 85 -19.54 3.48 13.01
N LYS A 86 -19.89 2.87 11.88
CA LYS A 86 -18.92 2.46 10.86
C LYS A 86 -18.21 3.65 10.23
N TYR A 87 -18.95 4.74 10.01
CA TYR A 87 -18.41 5.98 9.48
C TYR A 87 -17.38 6.59 10.45
N HIS A 88 -17.75 6.67 11.73
CA HIS A 88 -16.85 7.17 12.77
C HIS A 88 -15.62 6.28 12.92
N GLN A 89 -15.81 4.97 12.95
CA GLN A 89 -14.71 4.00 13.04
C GLN A 89 -13.75 4.11 11.85
N ALA A 90 -14.30 4.29 10.65
CA ALA A 90 -13.47 4.37 9.43
C ALA A 90 -12.56 5.59 9.38
N TYR A 91 -13.01 6.74 9.91
CA TYR A 91 -12.33 8.00 9.64
C TYR A 91 -11.93 8.82 10.88
N PHE A 92 -12.51 8.55 12.05
CA PHE A 92 -12.35 9.40 13.24
C PHE A 92 -11.99 8.66 14.53
N GLU A 93 -11.83 7.32 14.48
CA GLU A 93 -11.51 6.52 15.65
C GLU A 93 -10.07 6.74 16.12
N GLN A 94 -9.14 6.77 15.17
CA GLN A 94 -7.71 6.88 15.49
C GLN A 94 -7.34 8.27 16.00
N PHE A 95 -7.83 9.33 15.35
CA PHE A 95 -7.60 10.71 15.74
C PHE A 95 -8.95 11.45 15.82
N PRO A 96 -9.53 11.59 17.03
CA PRO A 96 -10.86 12.18 17.20
C PRO A 96 -11.00 13.57 16.57
N GLY A 97 -11.99 13.74 15.71
CA GLY A 97 -12.28 15.01 15.04
C GLY A 97 -11.39 15.32 13.83
N VAL A 98 -10.47 14.45 13.46
CA VAL A 98 -9.59 14.61 12.31
C VAL A 98 -9.81 13.46 11.34
N TRP A 99 -10.06 13.78 10.06
CA TRP A 99 -10.23 12.76 9.01
C TRP A 99 -8.94 11.94 8.84
N THR A 100 -9.00 10.66 9.10
CA THR A 100 -7.91 9.70 8.93
C THR A 100 -8.21 8.86 7.69
N HIS A 101 -7.33 8.91 6.67
CA HIS A 101 -7.63 8.26 5.39
C HIS A 101 -7.21 6.80 5.34
N GLY A 102 -6.27 6.41 6.18
CA GLY A 102 -5.73 5.06 6.20
C GLY A 102 -4.64 4.83 5.15
N ASP A 103 -3.91 5.87 4.78
CA ASP A 103 -2.69 5.80 3.97
C ASP A 103 -1.48 6.24 4.80
N PHE A 104 -0.34 5.58 4.57
CA PHE A 104 0.91 5.89 5.24
C PHE A 104 1.79 6.72 4.31
N ILE A 105 2.14 7.92 4.74
CA ILE A 105 2.79 8.93 3.92
C ILE A 105 3.99 9.58 4.61
N GLU A 106 4.79 10.30 3.82
CA GLU A 106 5.76 11.28 4.29
C GLU A 106 5.55 12.59 3.51
N ILE A 107 5.58 13.71 4.21
CA ILE A 107 5.61 15.04 3.59
C ILE A 107 7.07 15.50 3.57
N THR A 108 7.61 15.76 2.40
CA THR A 108 9.01 16.20 2.23
C THR A 108 9.19 17.67 2.60
N GLU A 109 10.44 18.12 2.81
CA GLU A 109 10.75 19.54 3.05
C GLU A 109 10.24 20.46 1.94
N ARG A 110 10.13 19.95 0.72
CA ARG A 110 9.63 20.70 -0.45
C ARG A 110 8.09 20.75 -0.52
N GLY A 111 7.40 20.06 0.39
CA GLY A 111 5.94 19.93 0.39
C GLY A 111 5.41 18.87 -0.58
N GLY A 112 6.28 18.10 -1.21
CA GLY A 112 5.91 16.88 -1.93
C GLY A 112 5.46 15.78 -0.98
N VAL A 113 4.77 14.76 -1.51
CA VAL A 113 4.22 13.67 -0.68
C VAL A 113 4.66 12.32 -1.25
N ILE A 114 5.25 11.50 -0.41
CA ILE A 114 5.59 10.10 -0.71
C ILE A 114 4.52 9.22 -0.09
N VAL A 115 3.92 8.31 -0.87
CA VAL A 115 2.93 7.35 -0.40
C VAL A 115 3.56 5.98 -0.27
N PHE A 116 3.51 5.39 0.92
CA PHE A 116 4.10 4.08 1.23
C PHE A 116 3.09 2.93 1.17
N GLY A 117 1.81 3.22 1.04
CA GLY A 117 0.71 2.27 0.94
C GLY A 117 -0.37 2.50 1.99
N ARG A 118 -1.24 1.51 2.15
CA ARG A 118 -2.32 1.55 3.16
C ARG A 118 -1.76 1.33 4.57
N SER A 119 -2.28 2.08 5.53
CA SER A 119 -1.85 1.96 6.93
C SER A 119 -2.20 0.60 7.56
N ASP A 120 -3.32 0.01 7.11
CA ASP A 120 -3.77 -1.32 7.57
C ASP A 120 -2.97 -2.47 6.95
N THR A 121 -2.12 -2.20 5.94
CA THR A 121 -1.21 -3.17 5.32
C THR A 121 0.27 -2.86 5.58
N VAL A 122 0.57 -1.82 6.37
CA VAL A 122 1.94 -1.51 6.80
C VAL A 122 2.52 -2.69 7.56
N LEU A 123 3.68 -3.14 7.10
CA LEU A 123 4.44 -4.20 7.75
C LEU A 123 5.12 -3.61 8.99
N ASN A 124 5.20 -4.39 10.07
CA ASN A 124 5.79 -3.88 11.32
C ASN A 124 6.73 -4.90 11.99
N PRO A 125 7.74 -5.43 11.28
CA PRO A 125 8.68 -6.39 11.86
C PRO A 125 9.56 -5.69 12.91
N ALA A 126 9.63 -6.28 14.10
CA ALA A 126 10.40 -5.75 15.24
C ALA A 126 10.12 -4.26 15.54
N GLY A 127 8.85 -3.82 15.38
CA GLY A 127 8.42 -2.45 15.65
C GLY A 127 8.77 -1.41 14.59
N VAL A 128 9.35 -1.83 13.44
CA VAL A 128 9.70 -0.91 12.34
C VAL A 128 8.59 -0.89 11.30
N ARG A 129 7.98 0.26 11.09
CA ARG A 129 6.94 0.45 10.07
C ARG A 129 7.55 0.50 8.67
N ILE A 130 7.14 -0.44 7.81
CA ILE A 130 7.58 -0.59 6.43
C ILE A 130 6.35 -0.55 5.54
N GLY A 131 6.31 0.38 4.59
CA GLY A 131 5.25 0.43 3.59
C GLY A 131 5.42 -0.67 2.55
N THR A 132 4.31 -1.27 2.11
CA THR A 132 4.34 -2.34 1.11
C THR A 132 5.00 -1.90 -0.19
N SER A 133 4.83 -0.65 -0.60
CA SER A 133 5.45 -0.07 -1.80
C SER A 133 6.99 -0.06 -1.76
N GLU A 134 7.59 0.01 -0.57
CA GLU A 134 9.05 -0.03 -0.42
C GLU A 134 9.62 -1.40 -0.84
N ILE A 135 8.84 -2.46 -0.71
CA ILE A 135 9.21 -3.80 -1.17
C ILE A 135 8.80 -4.02 -2.63
N TYR A 136 7.60 -3.55 -3.03
CA TYR A 136 7.14 -3.72 -4.40
C TYR A 136 8.06 -3.09 -5.42
N ARG A 137 8.53 -1.86 -5.17
CA ARG A 137 9.34 -1.10 -6.13
C ARG A 137 10.58 -1.87 -6.63
N PRO A 138 11.55 -2.27 -5.79
CA PRO A 138 12.72 -3.00 -6.25
C PRO A 138 12.41 -4.37 -6.84
N VAL A 139 11.30 -4.99 -6.43
CA VAL A 139 10.89 -6.32 -6.91
C VAL A 139 10.25 -6.24 -8.29
N GLU A 140 9.34 -5.32 -8.51
CA GLU A 140 8.59 -5.19 -9.76
C GLU A 140 9.38 -4.51 -10.90
N GLU A 141 10.52 -3.89 -10.57
CA GLU A 141 11.50 -3.44 -11.57
C GLU A 141 12.31 -4.60 -12.17
N MET A 142 12.31 -5.76 -11.54
CA MET A 142 13.06 -6.92 -12.02
C MET A 142 12.39 -7.54 -13.26
N PRO A 143 13.16 -7.82 -14.34
CA PRO A 143 12.61 -8.34 -15.58
C PRO A 143 11.98 -9.74 -15.44
N GLU A 144 12.34 -10.50 -14.42
CA GLU A 144 11.80 -11.83 -14.14
C GLU A 144 10.43 -11.81 -13.47
N ILE A 145 10.06 -10.67 -12.84
CA ILE A 145 8.84 -10.54 -12.06
C ILE A 145 7.76 -9.85 -12.90
N MET A 146 6.56 -10.39 -12.84
CA MET A 146 5.38 -9.81 -13.48
C MET A 146 4.52 -9.04 -12.48
N ASP A 147 4.41 -9.55 -11.26
CA ASP A 147 3.62 -8.95 -10.17
C ASP A 147 4.13 -9.45 -8.82
N SER A 148 3.76 -8.79 -7.73
CA SER A 148 4.13 -9.21 -6.38
C SER A 148 3.05 -8.87 -5.36
N LEU A 149 3.05 -9.58 -4.23
CA LEU A 149 2.22 -9.27 -3.07
C LEU A 149 3.05 -9.50 -1.80
N VAL A 150 2.98 -8.58 -0.84
CA VAL A 150 3.68 -8.73 0.44
C VAL A 150 2.69 -8.65 1.60
N ILE A 151 2.91 -9.49 2.60
CA ILE A 151 2.12 -9.48 3.84
C ILE A 151 3.02 -9.51 5.07
N ALA A 152 2.50 -8.97 6.18
CA ALA A 152 3.05 -9.18 7.51
C ALA A 152 2.30 -10.36 8.17
N GLN A 153 2.92 -11.52 8.16
CA GLN A 153 2.36 -12.70 8.81
C GLN A 153 2.74 -12.71 10.28
N PRO A 154 1.77 -12.84 11.24
CA PRO A 154 2.10 -13.10 12.64
C PRO A 154 2.97 -14.35 12.76
N TRP A 155 4.10 -14.24 13.44
CA TRP A 155 5.06 -15.32 13.59
C TRP A 155 5.76 -15.24 14.94
N GLU A 156 5.64 -16.30 15.74
CA GLU A 156 6.12 -16.31 17.12
C GLU A 156 5.58 -15.14 17.93
N SER A 157 6.43 -14.27 18.46
CA SER A 157 6.05 -13.09 19.24
C SER A 157 6.04 -11.78 18.43
N ASP A 158 6.21 -11.85 17.10
CA ASP A 158 6.35 -10.69 16.21
C ASP A 158 5.61 -10.96 14.88
N VAL A 159 6.05 -10.33 13.81
CA VAL A 159 5.61 -10.58 12.43
C VAL A 159 6.80 -10.89 11.53
N ARG A 160 6.61 -11.78 10.57
CA ARG A 160 7.57 -11.98 9.47
C ARG A 160 7.02 -11.44 8.17
N ILE A 161 7.91 -10.94 7.34
CA ILE A 161 7.56 -10.49 5.98
C ILE A 161 7.56 -11.71 5.06
N VAL A 162 6.42 -11.93 4.39
CA VAL A 162 6.27 -12.94 3.35
C VAL A 162 5.99 -12.23 2.03
N LEU A 163 6.83 -12.48 1.04
CA LEU A 163 6.68 -11.94 -0.32
C LEU A 163 6.22 -13.04 -1.25
N PHE A 164 5.13 -12.80 -1.95
CA PHE A 164 4.66 -13.63 -3.06
C PHE A 164 5.02 -12.94 -4.38
N VAL A 165 5.50 -13.73 -5.34
CA VAL A 165 5.90 -13.24 -6.66
C VAL A 165 5.19 -14.01 -7.77
N VAL A 166 4.74 -13.28 -8.78
CA VAL A 166 4.28 -13.83 -10.04
C VAL A 166 5.42 -13.72 -11.02
N LEU A 167 5.91 -14.85 -11.50
CA LEU A 167 7.03 -14.90 -12.43
C LEU A 167 6.54 -14.78 -13.87
N ARG A 168 7.41 -14.32 -14.75
CA ARG A 168 7.14 -14.40 -16.19
C ARG A 168 7.18 -15.84 -16.67
N ASP A 169 6.47 -16.09 -17.78
CA ASP A 169 6.34 -17.41 -18.37
C ASP A 169 7.70 -18.10 -18.59
N GLY A 170 7.76 -19.37 -18.22
CA GLY A 170 8.95 -20.21 -18.38
C GLY A 170 10.00 -20.06 -17.28
N LEU A 171 9.83 -19.16 -16.33
CA LEU A 171 10.73 -19.00 -15.18
C LEU A 171 10.23 -19.80 -13.97
N GLN A 172 11.19 -20.15 -13.10
CA GLN A 172 10.93 -20.80 -11.82
C GLN A 172 11.63 -20.03 -10.69
N LEU A 173 11.03 -20.04 -9.53
CA LEU A 173 11.61 -19.42 -8.33
C LEU A 173 12.66 -20.35 -7.74
N ASP A 174 13.87 -20.24 -8.23
CA ASP A 174 15.02 -20.98 -7.71
C ASP A 174 15.80 -20.19 -6.66
N ALA A 175 16.81 -20.80 -6.06
CA ALA A 175 17.63 -20.19 -5.02
C ALA A 175 18.41 -18.94 -5.53
N GLU A 176 18.78 -18.91 -6.80
CA GLU A 176 19.48 -17.79 -7.42
C GLU A 176 18.57 -16.58 -7.53
N LEU A 177 17.35 -16.75 -8.05
CA LEU A 177 16.36 -15.69 -8.15
C LEU A 177 15.93 -15.19 -6.76
N VAL A 178 15.72 -16.08 -5.79
CA VAL A 178 15.46 -15.69 -4.39
C VAL A 178 16.58 -14.81 -3.85
N ALA A 179 17.84 -15.19 -4.05
CA ALA A 179 18.99 -14.40 -3.61
C ALA A 179 19.05 -13.04 -4.31
N LYS A 180 18.73 -12.97 -5.62
CA LYS A 180 18.69 -11.75 -6.42
C LYS A 180 17.58 -10.79 -5.92
N ILE A 181 16.39 -11.30 -5.64
CA ILE A 181 15.28 -10.50 -5.07
C ILE A 181 15.70 -9.91 -3.71
N LYS A 182 16.22 -10.76 -2.80
CA LYS A 182 16.69 -10.31 -1.47
C LYS A 182 17.79 -9.24 -1.58
N ALA A 183 18.71 -9.40 -2.53
CA ALA A 183 19.76 -8.43 -2.78
C ALA A 183 19.22 -7.09 -3.31
N ALA A 184 18.26 -7.10 -4.23
CA ALA A 184 17.61 -5.89 -4.74
C ALA A 184 16.92 -5.13 -3.62
N ILE A 185 16.09 -5.80 -2.82
CA ILE A 185 15.43 -5.16 -1.68
C ILE A 185 16.43 -4.58 -0.68
N ARG A 186 17.51 -5.31 -0.37
CA ARG A 186 18.54 -4.83 0.57
C ARG A 186 19.34 -3.65 0.03
N ARG A 187 19.56 -3.58 -1.28
CA ARG A 187 20.30 -2.49 -1.93
C ARG A 187 19.52 -1.17 -1.83
N ASP A 188 18.22 -1.23 -2.08
CA ASP A 188 17.37 -0.04 -2.22
C ASP A 188 16.72 0.38 -0.89
N ASN A 189 16.78 -0.51 0.12
CA ASN A 189 16.19 -0.31 1.45
C ASN A 189 17.15 -0.73 2.58
N THR A 190 16.59 -1.23 3.68
CA THR A 190 17.37 -1.73 4.82
C THR A 190 17.26 -3.26 4.94
N PRO A 191 18.15 -3.92 5.68
CA PRO A 191 18.04 -5.37 5.95
C PRO A 191 16.68 -5.80 6.54
N ARG A 192 15.95 -4.89 7.20
CA ARG A 192 14.64 -5.18 7.81
C ARG A 192 13.52 -5.33 6.80
N HIS A 193 13.69 -4.82 5.58
CA HIS A 193 12.74 -4.97 4.47
C HIS A 193 12.84 -6.33 3.79
N VAL A 194 13.94 -7.07 4.03
CA VAL A 194 14.19 -8.34 3.34
C VAL A 194 13.22 -9.41 3.83
N PRO A 195 12.40 -10.00 2.95
CA PRO A 195 11.44 -11.02 3.33
C PRO A 195 12.09 -12.25 3.94
N SER A 196 11.47 -12.80 4.97
CA SER A 196 11.85 -14.10 5.54
C SER A 196 11.59 -15.21 4.54
N LEU A 197 10.43 -15.16 3.89
CA LEU A 197 10.00 -16.12 2.87
C LEU A 197 9.68 -15.41 1.56
N ILE A 198 10.01 -16.06 0.44
CA ILE A 198 9.61 -15.68 -0.91
C ILE A 198 8.98 -16.89 -1.56
N LEU A 199 7.77 -16.78 -2.04
CA LEU A 199 6.98 -17.86 -2.63
C LEU A 199 6.45 -17.46 -4.00
N ALA A 200 6.43 -18.38 -4.95
CA ALA A 200 5.80 -18.13 -6.26
C ALA A 200 4.31 -18.43 -6.21
N ILE A 201 3.53 -17.56 -6.82
CA ILE A 201 2.08 -17.72 -7.00
C ILE A 201 1.70 -17.46 -8.46
N PRO A 202 0.60 -18.03 -8.96
CA PRO A 202 0.15 -17.80 -10.33
C PRO A 202 -0.35 -16.37 -10.56
N GLU A 203 -1.04 -15.79 -9.57
CA GLU A 203 -1.59 -14.43 -9.69
C GLU A 203 -1.84 -13.79 -8.32
N VAL A 204 -1.89 -12.45 -8.31
CA VAL A 204 -2.17 -11.63 -7.13
C VAL A 204 -3.67 -11.32 -7.05
N PRO A 205 -4.32 -11.44 -5.86
CA PRO A 205 -5.71 -11.02 -5.68
C PRO A 205 -5.84 -9.51 -5.90
N ARG A 206 -6.80 -9.13 -6.73
CA ARG A 206 -7.04 -7.73 -7.10
C ARG A 206 -8.51 -7.38 -6.99
N THR A 207 -8.79 -6.13 -6.66
CA THR A 207 -10.13 -5.56 -6.79
C THR A 207 -10.50 -5.40 -8.26
N ILE A 208 -11.80 -5.22 -8.56
CA ILE A 208 -12.30 -4.89 -9.91
C ILE A 208 -11.60 -3.64 -10.48
N SER A 209 -11.18 -2.71 -9.62
CA SER A 209 -10.40 -1.53 -10.02
C SER A 209 -8.89 -1.77 -10.18
N GLY A 210 -8.42 -3.02 -10.04
CA GLY A 210 -7.02 -3.43 -10.25
C GLY A 210 -6.09 -3.25 -9.05
N LYS A 211 -6.59 -2.86 -7.88
CA LYS A 211 -5.78 -2.70 -6.66
C LYS A 211 -5.47 -4.05 -6.02
N LYS A 212 -4.25 -4.25 -5.54
CA LYS A 212 -3.85 -5.42 -4.75
C LYS A 212 -4.62 -5.49 -3.43
N VAL A 213 -4.90 -6.70 -2.96
CA VAL A 213 -5.69 -6.91 -1.73
C VAL A 213 -4.91 -7.79 -0.75
N GLU A 214 -3.88 -7.21 -0.14
CA GLU A 214 -2.99 -7.85 0.84
C GLU A 214 -3.77 -8.43 2.02
N LYS A 215 -4.78 -7.69 2.49
CA LYS A 215 -5.62 -8.10 3.61
C LYS A 215 -6.37 -9.39 3.31
N ALA A 216 -6.91 -9.56 2.11
CA ALA A 216 -7.62 -10.77 1.73
C ALA A 216 -6.69 -11.99 1.70
N ALA A 217 -5.47 -11.83 1.16
CA ALA A 217 -4.46 -12.89 1.17
C ALA A 217 -4.09 -13.30 2.60
N LEU A 218 -3.84 -12.33 3.48
CA LEU A 218 -3.51 -12.58 4.89
C LEU A 218 -4.68 -13.28 5.62
N GLN A 219 -5.92 -12.82 5.44
CA GLN A 219 -7.11 -13.43 6.03
C GLN A 219 -7.27 -14.89 5.58
N THR A 220 -7.06 -15.16 4.29
CA THR A 220 -7.13 -16.53 3.74
C THR A 220 -6.09 -17.44 4.38
N ILE A 221 -4.83 -16.98 4.50
CA ILE A 221 -3.75 -17.74 5.14
C ILE A 221 -4.07 -18.04 6.62
N LYS A 222 -4.73 -17.11 7.30
CA LYS A 222 -5.15 -17.26 8.71
C LYS A 222 -6.46 -18.05 8.88
N HIS A 223 -7.07 -18.54 7.81
CA HIS A 223 -8.39 -19.17 7.79
C HIS A 223 -9.51 -18.28 8.37
N GLU A 224 -9.34 -16.97 8.25
CA GLU A 224 -10.35 -15.99 8.60
C GLU A 224 -11.33 -15.78 7.43
N VAL A 225 -12.53 -15.30 7.73
CA VAL A 225 -13.52 -14.97 6.69
C VAL A 225 -13.05 -13.75 5.92
N VAL A 226 -12.87 -13.89 4.60
CA VAL A 226 -12.58 -12.75 3.72
C VAL A 226 -13.89 -12.00 3.47
N GLU A 227 -13.95 -10.79 3.99
CA GLU A 227 -15.08 -9.90 3.74
C GLU A 227 -15.05 -9.36 2.30
N ASN A 228 -16.25 -9.16 1.72
CA ASN A 228 -16.41 -8.48 0.43
C ASN A 228 -15.67 -9.14 -0.77
N THR A 229 -15.67 -10.47 -0.84
CA THR A 229 -15.09 -11.21 -1.99
C THR A 229 -15.72 -10.81 -3.33
N ALA A 230 -16.95 -10.30 -3.33
CA ALA A 230 -17.62 -9.79 -4.54
C ALA A 230 -16.94 -8.55 -5.16
N ALA A 231 -16.07 -7.87 -4.42
CA ALA A 231 -15.27 -6.75 -4.94
C ALA A 231 -13.97 -7.19 -5.61
N LEU A 232 -13.62 -8.49 -5.54
CA LEU A 232 -12.45 -9.04 -6.20
C LEU A 232 -12.74 -9.31 -7.69
N ALA A 233 -11.76 -9.00 -8.53
CA ALA A 233 -11.80 -9.33 -9.95
C ALA A 233 -11.49 -10.82 -10.20
N ASN A 234 -10.69 -11.42 -9.31
CA ASN A 234 -10.20 -12.80 -9.40
C ASN A 234 -10.26 -13.50 -8.03
N PRO A 235 -11.47 -13.74 -7.45
CA PRO A 235 -11.62 -14.34 -6.14
C PRO A 235 -10.99 -15.74 -6.04
N GLU A 236 -10.88 -16.49 -7.13
CA GLU A 236 -10.21 -17.79 -7.25
C GLU A 236 -8.71 -17.73 -6.91
N SER A 237 -8.09 -16.57 -7.04
CA SER A 237 -6.69 -16.37 -6.64
C SER A 237 -6.45 -16.64 -5.16
N LEU A 238 -7.47 -16.52 -4.33
CA LEU A 238 -7.38 -16.81 -2.89
C LEU A 238 -7.15 -18.30 -2.60
N ASP A 239 -7.54 -19.20 -3.51
CA ASP A 239 -7.33 -20.64 -3.36
C ASP A 239 -5.84 -21.00 -3.27
N TYR A 240 -4.96 -20.21 -3.90
CA TYR A 240 -3.52 -20.41 -3.81
C TYR A 240 -3.00 -20.13 -2.41
N PHE A 241 -3.48 -19.06 -1.78
CA PHE A 241 -3.12 -18.69 -0.41
C PHE A 241 -3.65 -19.68 0.62
N SER A 242 -4.84 -20.24 0.37
CA SER A 242 -5.39 -21.31 1.20
C SER A 242 -4.51 -22.56 1.19
N LYS A 243 -3.99 -22.96 0.02
CA LYS A 243 -3.08 -24.10 -0.11
C LYS A 243 -1.72 -23.87 0.54
N LEU A 244 -1.22 -22.64 0.48
CA LEU A 244 0.06 -22.26 1.10
C LEU A 244 -0.03 -22.08 2.62
N SER A 245 -1.22 -22.01 3.19
CA SER A 245 -1.41 -21.81 4.63
C SER A 245 -0.73 -22.88 5.49
N GLU A 246 -0.72 -24.14 5.04
CA GLU A 246 -0.03 -25.25 5.73
C GLU A 246 1.50 -25.06 5.72
N GLU A 247 2.08 -24.67 4.57
CA GLU A 247 3.53 -24.40 4.44
C GLU A 247 3.96 -23.19 5.27
N LEU A 248 3.05 -22.21 5.40
CA LEU A 248 3.27 -20.97 6.16
C LEU A 248 3.04 -21.15 7.66
N SER A 249 2.51 -22.29 8.11
CA SER A 249 2.28 -22.58 9.53
C SER A 249 3.49 -23.25 10.21
N HIS A 250 4.49 -23.63 9.45
CA HIS A 250 5.74 -24.25 9.87
C HIS A 250 6.95 -23.39 9.51
#